data_ccd55e8b23f5770134ba2f854a820524
#
_entry.id   ccd55e8b23f5770134ba2f854a820524
#
_cell.length_a   1.000
_cell.length_b   1.000
_cell.length_c   1.000
_cell.angle_alpha   90.00
_cell.angle_beta   90.00
_cell.angle_gamma   90.00
#
_symmetry.space_group_name_H-M   'P 1'
#
loop_
_entity.id
_entity.type
_entity.pdbx_description
1 polymer ?
#
loop_
_entity_poly.entity_id
_entity_poly.type
_entity_poly.pdbx_seq_one_letter_code
_entity_poly.pdbx_strand_id
1 'polypeptide(L)'
;MALQKLRSPKIRRLSVVDQVSDSIKQSLLDQVWKEGDKLPSEGELAEYYGVNRLSVRMALQKLSTLGLIETRVGEGSFVAHFSVQPIFSELAPLYDNKEGRRDVEQLRNLLEGECTNIAIISSTEEDRQKLKDRLDEYNRLEAIYNDDIENQQKLHDVVQADFAFHYEIICMSHNKLYMDIYMMVQRLISSHIRHLIYTRVHRRKAAGLSLGSVDTMTEASHEAIYQSIING
;
A
#
# COMPACT_ATOMS: atom_id res chain seq x y z
N MET A 1 -14.13 51.51 17.46
CA MET A 1 -14.43 51.24 16.03
C MET A 1 -13.22 50.74 15.20
N ALA A 2 -11.98 50.79 15.69
CA ALA A 2 -10.81 50.35 14.92
C ALA A 2 -10.49 48.83 14.91
N LEU A 3 -10.91 48.09 15.94
CA LEU A 3 -10.61 46.63 16.08
C LEU A 3 -11.57 45.71 15.29
N GLN A 4 -12.69 46.22 14.78
CA GLN A 4 -13.63 45.43 13.98
C GLN A 4 -13.18 45.19 12.53
N LYS A 5 -12.11 45.86 12.05
CA LYS A 5 -11.54 45.68 10.74
C LYS A 5 -10.34 44.70 10.68
N LEU A 6 -9.83 44.32 11.84
CA LEU A 6 -8.80 43.28 11.92
C LEU A 6 -9.49 41.92 11.94
N ARG A 7 -9.55 41.22 10.81
CA ARG A 7 -9.70 39.78 10.80
C ARG A 7 -8.43 39.18 11.38
N SER A 8 -8.28 39.29 12.71
CA SER A 8 -7.20 38.61 13.41
C SER A 8 -7.55 37.13 13.44
N PRO A 9 -6.85 36.26 12.70
CA PRO A 9 -6.93 34.83 12.99
C PRO A 9 -6.47 34.71 14.46
N LYS A 10 -7.30 34.12 15.33
CA LYS A 10 -6.85 33.74 16.67
C LYS A 10 -5.56 32.94 16.46
N ILE A 11 -4.44 33.47 16.92
CA ILE A 11 -3.15 32.75 16.90
C ILE A 11 -3.40 31.50 17.74
N ARG A 12 -3.52 30.33 17.07
CA ARG A 12 -3.57 29.06 17.75
C ARG A 12 -2.19 28.82 18.31
N ARG A 13 -2.04 28.92 19.64
CA ARG A 13 -0.87 28.36 20.29
C ARG A 13 -0.89 26.86 20.01
N LEU A 14 0.18 26.32 19.44
CA LEU A 14 0.35 24.88 19.31
C LEU A 14 0.19 24.27 20.71
N SER A 15 -0.60 23.22 20.81
CA SER A 15 -0.74 22.50 22.07
C SER A 15 0.60 21.91 22.49
N VAL A 16 0.82 21.71 23.77
CA VAL A 16 2.03 21.03 24.28
C VAL A 16 2.18 19.65 23.63
N VAL A 17 1.07 18.94 23.40
CA VAL A 17 1.02 17.67 22.70
C VAL A 17 1.55 17.77 21.27
N ASP A 18 1.14 18.81 20.52
CA ASP A 18 1.62 19.04 19.17
C ASP A 18 3.11 19.38 19.13
N GLN A 19 3.58 20.21 20.04
CA GLN A 19 5.00 20.57 20.13
C GLN A 19 5.89 19.34 20.41
N VAL A 20 5.49 18.49 21.37
CA VAL A 20 6.21 17.24 21.68
C VAL A 20 6.14 16.27 20.49
N SER A 21 4.96 16.09 19.89
CA SER A 21 4.78 15.24 18.72
C SER A 21 5.66 15.69 17.55
N ASP A 22 5.68 17.00 17.25
CA ASP A 22 6.47 17.56 16.15
C ASP A 22 7.99 17.45 16.41
N SER A 23 8.42 17.62 17.67
CA SER A 23 9.83 17.45 18.04
C SER A 23 10.29 16.00 17.88
N ILE A 24 9.49 15.03 18.35
CA ILE A 24 9.82 13.60 18.15
C ILE A 24 9.81 13.25 16.66
N LYS A 25 8.81 13.71 15.91
CA LYS A 25 8.73 13.50 14.46
C LYS A 25 9.97 14.05 13.75
N GLN A 26 10.43 15.25 14.12
CA GLN A 26 11.65 15.81 13.53
C GLN A 26 12.87 14.93 13.82
N SER A 27 13.01 14.43 15.05
CA SER A 27 14.09 13.51 15.41
C SER A 27 14.06 12.20 14.62
N LEU A 28 12.86 11.69 14.27
CA LEU A 28 12.71 10.53 13.38
C LEU A 28 13.17 10.88 11.96
N LEU A 29 12.79 12.06 11.43
CA LEU A 29 13.22 12.52 10.11
C LEU A 29 14.73 12.75 10.03
N ASP A 30 15.32 13.24 11.12
CA ASP A 30 16.76 13.45 11.26
C ASP A 30 17.53 12.15 11.56
N GLN A 31 16.82 11.00 11.56
CA GLN A 31 17.39 9.66 11.83
C GLN A 31 18.13 9.54 13.17
N VAL A 32 17.74 10.33 14.19
CA VAL A 32 18.25 10.19 15.56
C VAL A 32 17.88 8.80 16.11
N TRP A 33 16.70 8.31 15.74
CA TRP A 33 16.27 6.93 15.96
C TRP A 33 15.95 6.28 14.61
N LYS A 34 16.40 5.04 14.44
CA LYS A 34 16.18 4.23 13.25
C LYS A 34 14.96 3.33 13.44
N GLU A 35 14.47 2.80 12.34
CA GLU A 35 13.43 1.77 12.35
C GLU A 35 13.81 0.62 13.30
N GLY A 36 12.86 0.23 14.16
CA GLY A 36 13.03 -0.79 15.20
C GLY A 36 13.64 -0.27 16.51
N ASP A 37 14.22 0.93 16.54
CA ASP A 37 14.78 1.48 17.77
C ASP A 37 13.67 1.74 18.80
N LYS A 38 14.00 1.46 20.06
CA LYS A 38 13.15 1.79 21.19
C LYS A 38 13.28 3.26 21.55
N LEU A 39 12.15 3.97 21.62
CA LEU A 39 12.12 5.34 22.11
C LEU A 39 12.30 5.39 23.64
N PRO A 40 12.80 6.52 24.18
CA PRO A 40 12.79 6.74 25.61
C PRO A 40 11.38 6.59 26.20
N SER A 41 11.31 6.19 27.47
CA SER A 41 10.04 6.03 28.17
C SER A 41 9.25 7.33 28.28
N GLU A 42 7.92 7.24 28.50
CA GLU A 42 7.07 8.42 28.75
C GLU A 42 7.63 9.29 29.88
N GLY A 43 8.26 8.69 30.89
CA GLY A 43 8.87 9.41 32.01
C GLY A 43 10.09 10.21 31.61
N GLU A 44 11.02 9.57 30.89
CA GLU A 44 12.24 10.22 30.40
C GLU A 44 11.91 11.33 29.40
N LEU A 45 10.96 11.10 28.48
CA LEU A 45 10.52 12.15 27.54
C LEU A 45 9.81 13.31 28.28
N ALA A 46 9.02 13.02 29.32
CA ALA A 46 8.36 14.06 30.12
C ALA A 46 9.38 14.95 30.86
N GLU A 47 10.43 14.34 31.40
CA GLU A 47 11.54 15.06 32.03
C GLU A 47 12.31 15.87 31.00
N TYR A 48 12.67 15.29 29.87
CA TYR A 48 13.42 15.93 28.80
C TYR A 48 12.72 17.17 28.24
N TYR A 49 11.40 17.07 27.98
CA TYR A 49 10.60 18.17 27.44
C TYR A 49 10.05 19.12 28.51
N GLY A 50 10.22 18.82 29.78
CA GLY A 50 9.68 19.63 30.89
C GLY A 50 8.13 19.67 30.90
N VAL A 51 7.46 18.57 30.53
CA VAL A 51 6.01 18.46 30.43
C VAL A 51 5.48 17.29 31.27
N ASN A 52 4.17 17.21 31.45
CA ASN A 52 3.59 16.06 32.15
C ASN A 52 3.55 14.79 31.27
N ARG A 53 3.55 13.61 31.91
CA ARG A 53 3.53 12.30 31.23
C ARG A 53 2.29 12.12 30.34
N LEU A 54 1.15 12.70 30.69
CA LEU A 54 -0.08 12.60 29.90
C LEU A 54 0.11 13.28 28.52
N SER A 55 0.74 14.45 28.49
CA SER A 55 1.03 15.15 27.23
C SER A 55 1.97 14.34 26.33
N VAL A 56 2.98 13.68 26.90
CA VAL A 56 3.88 12.79 26.16
C VAL A 56 3.12 11.57 25.61
N ARG A 57 2.31 10.93 26.46
CA ARG A 57 1.49 9.79 26.03
C ARG A 57 0.55 10.15 24.87
N MET A 58 -0.10 11.29 24.93
CA MET A 58 -0.95 11.78 23.85
C MET A 58 -0.15 12.09 22.57
N ALA A 59 1.07 12.62 22.72
CA ALA A 59 1.97 12.85 21.58
C ALA A 59 2.43 11.54 20.93
N LEU A 60 2.83 10.55 21.74
CA LEU A 60 3.18 9.22 21.24
C LEU A 60 1.99 8.53 20.60
N GLN A 61 0.79 8.61 21.19
CA GLN A 61 -0.43 8.07 20.60
C GLN A 61 -0.73 8.71 19.22
N LYS A 62 -0.55 10.04 19.10
CA LYS A 62 -0.69 10.74 17.81
C LYS A 62 0.31 10.21 16.77
N LEU A 63 1.58 10.03 17.15
CA LEU A 63 2.61 9.48 16.26
C LEU A 63 2.33 8.02 15.90
N SER A 64 1.82 7.23 16.82
CA SER A 64 1.39 5.85 16.57
C SER A 64 0.20 5.79 15.58
N THR A 65 -0.77 6.68 15.72
CA THR A 65 -1.88 6.80 14.75
C THR A 65 -1.41 7.16 13.35
N LEU A 66 -0.31 7.92 13.25
CA LEU A 66 0.34 8.25 11.98
C LEU A 66 1.24 7.13 11.44
N GLY A 67 1.38 6.01 12.15
CA GLY A 67 2.24 4.89 11.76
C GLY A 67 3.74 5.18 11.87
N LEU A 68 4.14 6.26 12.57
CA LEU A 68 5.55 6.61 12.77
C LEU A 68 6.20 5.81 13.88
N ILE A 69 5.42 5.38 14.87
CA ILE A 69 5.86 4.55 15.98
C ILE A 69 4.83 3.44 16.26
N GLU A 70 5.29 2.37 16.88
CA GLU A 70 4.46 1.28 17.40
C GLU A 70 4.59 1.22 18.91
N THR A 71 3.47 1.23 19.64
CA THR A 71 3.47 1.06 21.09
C THR A 71 3.12 -0.37 21.45
N ARG A 72 4.04 -1.05 22.14
CA ARG A 72 3.87 -2.43 22.63
C ARG A 72 3.60 -2.42 24.11
N VAL A 73 2.51 -3.09 24.51
CA VAL A 73 2.08 -3.12 25.91
C VAL A 73 3.17 -3.73 26.80
N GLY A 74 3.60 -3.01 27.83
CA GLY A 74 4.66 -3.44 28.75
C GLY A 74 6.09 -3.30 28.23
N GLU A 75 6.27 -3.05 26.93
CA GLU A 75 7.62 -2.95 26.33
C GLU A 75 8.03 -1.49 26.03
N GLY A 76 7.05 -0.63 25.72
CA GLY A 76 7.27 0.78 25.35
C GLY A 76 6.94 1.08 23.89
N SER A 77 7.47 2.22 23.40
CA SER A 77 7.27 2.67 22.02
C SER A 77 8.54 2.45 21.19
N PHE A 78 8.35 2.01 19.95
CA PHE A 78 9.42 1.70 19.00
C PHE A 78 9.19 2.48 17.71
N VAL A 79 10.26 2.83 16.99
CA VAL A 79 10.15 3.40 15.65
C VAL A 79 9.57 2.35 14.70
N ALA A 80 8.45 2.68 14.08
CA ALA A 80 7.79 1.79 13.14
C ALA A 80 8.44 1.88 11.75
N HIS A 81 8.29 0.82 10.96
CA HIS A 81 8.42 0.97 9.51
C HIS A 81 7.32 1.91 9.02
N PHE A 82 7.71 3.10 8.55
CA PHE A 82 6.73 4.09 8.11
C PHE A 82 5.91 3.53 6.94
N SER A 83 4.61 3.39 7.16
CA SER A 83 3.65 3.00 6.14
C SER A 83 2.33 3.72 6.36
N VAL A 84 1.80 4.31 5.32
CA VAL A 84 0.43 4.86 5.28
C VAL A 84 -0.61 3.81 4.91
N GLN A 85 -0.17 2.59 4.59
CA GLN A 85 -1.02 1.45 4.20
C GLN A 85 -2.16 1.17 5.19
N PRO A 86 -1.95 1.17 6.53
CA PRO A 86 -3.05 0.94 7.47
C PRO A 86 -4.20 1.95 7.32
N ILE A 87 -3.88 3.24 7.11
CA ILE A 87 -4.88 4.30 6.93
C ILE A 87 -5.69 4.05 5.65
N PHE A 88 -5.03 3.77 4.52
CA PHE A 88 -5.71 3.47 3.26
C PHE A 88 -6.49 2.15 3.31
N SER A 89 -6.02 1.18 4.10
CA SER A 89 -6.74 -0.08 4.31
C SER A 89 -8.09 0.14 5.00
N GLU A 90 -8.18 1.06 5.95
CA GLU A 90 -9.44 1.42 6.61
C GLU A 90 -10.41 2.17 5.67
N LEU A 91 -9.88 2.90 4.69
CA LEU A 91 -10.68 3.63 3.70
C LEU A 91 -11.12 2.77 2.51
N ALA A 92 -10.54 1.57 2.34
CA ALA A 92 -10.83 0.69 1.20
C ALA A 92 -12.33 0.43 0.96
N PRO A 93 -13.20 0.24 2.00
CA PRO A 93 -14.63 0.04 1.78
C PRO A 93 -15.33 1.21 1.08
N LEU A 94 -14.79 2.44 1.16
CA LEU A 94 -15.37 3.61 0.47
C LEU A 94 -15.24 3.51 -1.05
N TYR A 95 -14.28 2.74 -1.55
CA TYR A 95 -14.01 2.51 -2.96
C TYR A 95 -14.60 1.20 -3.49
N ASP A 96 -15.26 0.39 -2.63
CA ASP A 96 -15.88 -0.89 -3.06
C ASP A 96 -17.27 -0.67 -3.68
N ASN A 97 -17.33 0.20 -4.67
CA ASN A 97 -18.48 0.48 -5.50
C ASN A 97 -18.03 0.61 -6.96
N LYS A 98 -18.99 0.78 -7.89
CA LYS A 98 -18.68 0.80 -9.33
C LYS A 98 -17.74 1.95 -9.73
N GLU A 99 -17.93 3.13 -9.14
CA GLU A 99 -17.12 4.32 -9.43
C GLU A 99 -15.71 4.15 -8.83
N GLY A 100 -15.62 3.77 -7.56
CA GLY A 100 -14.36 3.53 -6.89
C GLY A 100 -13.51 2.45 -7.56
N ARG A 101 -14.12 1.36 -8.05
CA ARG A 101 -13.40 0.34 -8.82
C ARG A 101 -12.83 0.89 -10.14
N ARG A 102 -13.55 1.80 -10.81
CA ARG A 102 -13.04 2.48 -12.01
C ARG A 102 -11.86 3.40 -11.69
N ASP A 103 -11.93 4.12 -10.57
CA ASP A 103 -10.83 4.99 -10.13
C ASP A 103 -9.58 4.17 -9.79
N VAL A 104 -9.74 3.02 -9.12
CA VAL A 104 -8.66 2.07 -8.83
C VAL A 104 -8.06 1.51 -10.12
N GLU A 105 -8.88 1.13 -11.10
CA GLU A 105 -8.43 0.66 -12.42
C GLU A 105 -7.59 1.72 -13.14
N GLN A 106 -8.04 2.98 -13.14
CA GLN A 106 -7.28 4.09 -13.75
C GLN A 106 -5.94 4.31 -13.07
N LEU A 107 -5.90 4.23 -11.73
CA LEU A 107 -4.64 4.34 -10.97
C LEU A 107 -3.68 3.19 -11.29
N ARG A 108 -4.19 1.95 -11.36
CA ARG A 108 -3.40 0.78 -11.77
C ARG A 108 -2.81 0.99 -13.17
N ASN A 109 -3.65 1.31 -14.13
CA ASN A 109 -3.23 1.50 -15.53
C ASN A 109 -2.15 2.57 -15.66
N LEU A 110 -2.24 3.66 -14.88
CA LEU A 110 -1.24 4.71 -14.86
C LEU A 110 0.11 4.22 -14.31
N LEU A 111 0.10 3.57 -13.14
CA LEU A 111 1.32 3.14 -12.47
C LEU A 111 1.95 1.93 -13.17
N GLU A 112 1.15 0.91 -13.48
CA GLU A 112 1.61 -0.32 -14.10
C GLU A 112 2.09 -0.08 -15.53
N GLY A 113 1.38 0.77 -16.30
CA GLY A 113 1.80 1.13 -17.66
C GLY A 113 3.13 1.89 -17.69
N GLU A 114 3.30 2.89 -16.83
CA GLU A 114 4.56 3.63 -16.73
C GLU A 114 5.71 2.74 -16.25
N CYS A 115 5.48 1.94 -15.21
CA CYS A 115 6.52 1.02 -14.72
C CYS A 115 6.87 -0.08 -15.72
N THR A 116 5.92 -0.55 -16.53
CA THR A 116 6.19 -1.47 -17.64
C THR A 116 7.10 -0.83 -18.67
N ASN A 117 6.85 0.43 -19.06
CA ASN A 117 7.72 1.15 -19.99
C ASN A 117 9.15 1.33 -19.43
N ILE A 118 9.27 1.64 -18.14
CA ILE A 118 10.57 1.73 -17.48
C ILE A 118 11.25 0.35 -17.45
N ALA A 119 10.51 -0.71 -17.11
CA ALA A 119 11.04 -2.08 -17.05
C ALA A 119 11.57 -2.57 -18.42
N ILE A 120 10.90 -2.26 -19.51
CA ILE A 120 11.35 -2.56 -20.86
C ILE A 120 12.75 -1.99 -21.11
N ILE A 121 13.01 -0.77 -20.64
CA ILE A 121 14.26 -0.04 -20.91
C ILE A 121 15.38 -0.42 -19.93
N SER A 122 15.04 -0.65 -18.65
CA SER A 122 16.04 -0.67 -17.56
C SER A 122 16.05 -1.93 -16.71
N SER A 123 15.22 -2.94 -17.00
CA SER A 123 15.22 -4.18 -16.22
C SER A 123 16.52 -4.94 -16.31
N THR A 124 16.96 -5.46 -15.17
CA THR A 124 18.10 -6.38 -15.08
C THR A 124 17.64 -7.83 -15.33
N GLU A 125 18.60 -8.73 -15.56
CA GLU A 125 18.29 -10.17 -15.68
C GLU A 125 17.70 -10.73 -14.37
N GLU A 126 18.12 -10.23 -13.22
CA GLU A 126 17.56 -10.59 -11.92
C GLU A 126 16.10 -10.18 -11.81
N ASP A 127 15.75 -8.96 -12.26
CA ASP A 127 14.37 -8.47 -12.28
C ASP A 127 13.48 -9.34 -13.18
N ARG A 128 13.96 -9.68 -14.36
CA ARG A 128 13.25 -10.54 -15.32
C ARG A 128 13.00 -11.94 -14.78
N GLN A 129 13.98 -12.50 -14.07
CA GLN A 129 13.82 -13.79 -13.42
C GLN A 129 12.79 -13.73 -12.30
N LYS A 130 12.82 -12.72 -11.45
CA LYS A 130 11.80 -12.52 -10.40
C LYS A 130 10.40 -12.38 -11.00
N LEU A 131 10.25 -11.60 -12.07
CA LEU A 131 8.98 -11.44 -12.76
C LEU A 131 8.48 -12.77 -13.34
N LYS A 132 9.40 -13.59 -13.91
CA LYS A 132 9.07 -14.94 -14.38
C LYS A 132 8.56 -15.84 -13.26
N ASP A 133 9.23 -15.83 -12.11
CA ASP A 133 8.81 -16.61 -10.94
C ASP A 133 7.40 -16.21 -10.45
N ARG A 134 7.07 -14.90 -10.48
CA ARG A 134 5.73 -14.39 -10.17
C ARG A 134 4.68 -14.83 -11.18
N LEU A 135 5.02 -14.81 -12.46
CA LEU A 135 4.15 -15.29 -13.54
C LEU A 135 3.83 -16.78 -13.40
N ASP A 136 4.84 -17.60 -13.13
CA ASP A 136 4.68 -19.04 -12.97
C ASP A 136 3.83 -19.38 -11.75
N GLU A 137 4.01 -18.66 -10.65
CA GLU A 137 3.18 -18.81 -9.44
C GLU A 137 1.73 -18.37 -9.69
N TYR A 138 1.51 -17.25 -10.39
CA TYR A 138 0.16 -16.84 -10.78
C TYR A 138 -0.53 -17.92 -11.63
N ASN A 139 0.11 -18.40 -12.69
CA ASN A 139 -0.43 -19.42 -13.57
C ASN A 139 -0.78 -20.71 -12.81
N ARG A 140 0.08 -21.12 -11.87
CA ARG A 140 -0.16 -22.29 -11.00
C ARG A 140 -1.40 -22.11 -10.13
N LEU A 141 -1.53 -20.95 -9.47
CA LEU A 141 -2.65 -20.67 -8.57
C LEU A 141 -3.94 -20.40 -9.31
N GLU A 142 -3.89 -19.80 -10.50
CA GLU A 142 -5.05 -19.64 -11.38
C GLU A 142 -5.61 -21.00 -11.80
N ALA A 143 -4.75 -21.95 -12.20
CA ALA A 143 -5.19 -23.30 -12.54
C ALA A 143 -5.89 -24.00 -11.35
N ILE A 144 -5.32 -23.88 -10.14
CA ILE A 144 -5.90 -24.45 -8.90
C ILE A 144 -7.27 -23.82 -8.59
N TYR A 145 -7.42 -22.50 -8.79
CA TYR A 145 -8.70 -21.82 -8.59
C TYR A 145 -9.74 -22.23 -9.66
N ASN A 146 -9.34 -22.37 -10.91
CA ASN A 146 -10.22 -22.77 -12.00
C ASN A 146 -10.82 -24.19 -11.81
N ASP A 147 -10.13 -25.06 -11.07
CA ASP A 147 -10.66 -26.38 -10.69
C ASP A 147 -11.76 -26.33 -9.61
N ASP A 148 -11.80 -25.27 -8.80
CA ASP A 148 -12.76 -25.11 -7.70
C ASP A 148 -13.03 -23.63 -7.41
N ILE A 149 -13.82 -23.01 -8.28
CA ILE A 149 -14.08 -21.55 -8.29
C ILE A 149 -14.97 -21.04 -7.15
N GLU A 150 -15.58 -21.95 -6.39
CA GLU A 150 -16.37 -21.58 -5.20
C GLU A 150 -15.50 -21.48 -3.95
N ASN A 151 -14.23 -21.89 -4.02
CA ASN A 151 -13.31 -21.89 -2.89
C ASN A 151 -12.73 -20.49 -2.66
N GLN A 152 -13.13 -19.85 -1.55
CA GLN A 152 -12.72 -18.50 -1.20
C GLN A 152 -11.22 -18.36 -0.88
N GLN A 153 -10.58 -19.43 -0.36
CA GLN A 153 -9.14 -19.42 -0.09
C GLN A 153 -8.37 -19.47 -1.42
N LYS A 154 -8.75 -20.32 -2.36
CA LYS A 154 -8.13 -20.37 -3.69
C LYS A 154 -8.31 -19.04 -4.45
N LEU A 155 -9.48 -18.40 -4.35
CA LEU A 155 -9.69 -17.05 -4.88
C LEU A 155 -8.77 -16.04 -4.20
N HIS A 156 -8.58 -16.11 -2.89
CA HIS A 156 -7.65 -15.24 -2.19
C HIS A 156 -6.22 -15.43 -2.70
N ASP A 157 -5.77 -16.68 -2.84
CA ASP A 157 -4.41 -17.02 -3.22
C ASP A 157 -4.08 -16.51 -4.64
N VAL A 158 -4.98 -16.70 -5.62
CA VAL A 158 -4.78 -16.18 -6.99
C VAL A 158 -4.81 -14.65 -7.03
N VAL A 159 -5.63 -13.98 -6.21
CA VAL A 159 -5.65 -12.52 -6.09
C VAL A 159 -4.31 -12.00 -5.55
N GLN A 160 -3.73 -12.69 -4.56
CA GLN A 160 -2.42 -12.29 -4.03
C GLN A 160 -1.30 -12.52 -5.05
N ALA A 161 -1.37 -13.58 -5.85
CA ALA A 161 -0.40 -13.85 -6.90
C ALA A 161 -0.48 -12.82 -8.04
N ASP A 162 -1.71 -12.42 -8.46
CA ASP A 162 -1.93 -11.34 -9.43
C ASP A 162 -1.31 -10.03 -8.93
N PHE A 163 -1.64 -9.64 -7.70
CA PHE A 163 -1.05 -8.46 -7.08
C PHE A 163 0.48 -8.53 -7.04
N ALA A 164 1.05 -9.69 -6.68
CA ALA A 164 2.50 -9.87 -6.58
C ALA A 164 3.20 -9.76 -7.94
N PHE A 165 2.58 -10.25 -9.01
CA PHE A 165 3.10 -10.11 -10.37
C PHE A 165 3.17 -8.63 -10.78
N HIS A 166 2.07 -7.88 -10.62
CA HIS A 166 2.04 -6.46 -10.96
C HIS A 166 2.95 -5.63 -10.06
N TYR A 167 3.03 -5.96 -8.76
CA TYR A 167 3.96 -5.28 -7.86
C TYR A 167 5.43 -5.50 -8.24
N GLU A 168 5.80 -6.68 -8.77
CA GLU A 168 7.16 -6.91 -9.29
C GLU A 168 7.50 -5.95 -10.43
N ILE A 169 6.54 -5.67 -11.33
CA ILE A 169 6.72 -4.67 -12.40
C ILE A 169 6.96 -3.27 -11.79
N ILE A 170 6.24 -2.91 -10.73
CA ILE A 170 6.48 -1.65 -10.01
C ILE A 170 7.89 -1.62 -9.42
N CYS A 171 8.37 -2.74 -8.85
CA CYS A 171 9.72 -2.85 -8.31
C CYS A 171 10.81 -2.66 -9.37
N MET A 172 10.57 -3.15 -10.60
CA MET A 172 11.48 -3.00 -11.74
C MET A 172 11.68 -1.54 -12.17
N SER A 173 10.80 -0.63 -11.76
CA SER A 173 11.01 0.82 -11.95
C SER A 173 12.15 1.38 -11.09
N HIS A 174 12.60 0.65 -10.07
CA HIS A 174 13.57 1.08 -9.04
C HIS A 174 13.20 2.42 -8.37
N ASN A 175 11.94 2.85 -8.49
CA ASN A 175 11.41 4.06 -7.88
C ASN A 175 10.70 3.74 -6.57
N LYS A 176 11.37 4.01 -5.45
CA LYS A 176 10.81 3.72 -4.12
C LYS A 176 9.45 4.37 -3.89
N LEU A 177 9.21 5.57 -4.41
CA LEU A 177 7.92 6.26 -4.24
C LEU A 177 6.78 5.54 -4.98
N TYR A 178 7.04 4.97 -6.17
CA TYR A 178 6.05 4.15 -6.88
C TYR A 178 5.72 2.89 -6.09
N MET A 179 6.74 2.20 -5.54
CA MET A 179 6.55 1.03 -4.67
C MET A 179 5.71 1.37 -3.44
N ASP A 180 6.05 2.47 -2.74
CA ASP A 180 5.35 2.90 -1.53
C ASP A 180 3.88 3.26 -1.83
N ILE A 181 3.61 3.99 -2.94
CA ILE A 181 2.24 4.33 -3.35
C ILE A 181 1.44 3.08 -3.71
N TYR A 182 2.02 2.15 -4.48
CA TYR A 182 1.33 0.92 -4.88
C TYR A 182 0.97 0.05 -3.68
N MET A 183 1.91 -0.11 -2.74
CA MET A 183 1.68 -0.81 -1.47
C MET A 183 0.67 -0.10 -0.58
N MET A 184 0.65 1.24 -0.56
CA MET A 184 -0.32 2.02 0.20
C MET A 184 -1.76 1.69 -0.21
N VAL A 185 -2.01 1.51 -1.50
CA VAL A 185 -3.34 1.20 -2.05
C VAL A 185 -3.56 -0.30 -2.30
N GLN A 186 -2.70 -1.18 -1.79
CA GLN A 186 -2.75 -2.64 -2.00
C GLN A 186 -4.15 -3.22 -1.77
N ARG A 187 -4.82 -2.84 -0.67
CA ARG A 187 -6.14 -3.38 -0.33
C ARG A 187 -7.20 -3.00 -1.36
N LEU A 188 -7.13 -1.77 -1.90
CA LEU A 188 -8.02 -1.31 -2.98
C LEU A 188 -7.80 -2.12 -4.25
N ILE A 189 -6.53 -2.28 -4.65
CA ILE A 189 -6.13 -3.04 -5.82
C ILE A 189 -6.55 -4.51 -5.67
N SER A 190 -6.25 -5.14 -4.54
CA SER A 190 -6.62 -6.55 -4.29
C SER A 190 -8.14 -6.76 -4.30
N SER A 191 -8.93 -5.80 -3.78
CA SER A 191 -10.40 -5.84 -3.87
C SER A 191 -10.87 -5.74 -5.31
N HIS A 192 -10.29 -4.86 -6.11
CA HIS A 192 -10.59 -4.72 -7.54
C HIS A 192 -10.24 -5.98 -8.32
N ILE A 193 -9.03 -6.54 -8.14
CA ILE A 193 -8.58 -7.80 -8.75
C ILE A 193 -9.53 -8.94 -8.41
N ARG A 194 -9.89 -9.08 -7.13
CA ARG A 194 -10.86 -10.09 -6.67
C ARG A 194 -12.18 -9.99 -7.44
N HIS A 195 -12.71 -8.78 -7.61
CA HIS A 195 -13.93 -8.54 -8.36
C HIS A 195 -13.78 -8.94 -9.84
N LEU A 196 -12.67 -8.61 -10.48
CA LEU A 196 -12.40 -8.94 -11.88
C LEU A 196 -12.30 -10.46 -12.08
N ILE A 197 -11.45 -11.14 -11.29
CA ILE A 197 -11.26 -12.60 -11.39
C ILE A 197 -12.59 -13.32 -11.14
N TYR A 198 -13.29 -12.99 -10.04
CA TYR A 198 -14.57 -13.59 -9.70
C TYR A 198 -15.59 -13.42 -10.83
N THR A 199 -15.78 -12.20 -11.32
CA THR A 199 -16.75 -11.89 -12.38
C THR A 199 -16.39 -12.57 -13.69
N ARG A 200 -15.11 -12.56 -14.09
CA ARG A 200 -14.61 -13.22 -15.29
C ARG A 200 -14.93 -14.72 -15.27
N VAL A 201 -14.50 -15.40 -14.21
CA VAL A 201 -14.63 -16.86 -14.09
C VAL A 201 -16.10 -17.29 -14.05
N HIS A 202 -16.94 -16.63 -13.27
CA HIS A 202 -18.38 -16.97 -13.20
C HIS A 202 -19.12 -16.69 -14.50
N ARG A 203 -18.79 -15.62 -15.22
CA ARG A 203 -19.35 -15.33 -16.54
C ARG A 203 -18.97 -16.40 -17.57
N ARG A 204 -17.69 -16.85 -17.57
CA ARG A 204 -17.23 -17.92 -18.46
C ARG A 204 -17.88 -19.26 -18.14
N LYS A 205 -18.01 -19.62 -16.85
CA LYS A 205 -18.74 -20.81 -16.40
C LYS A 205 -20.19 -20.79 -16.89
N ALA A 206 -20.88 -19.67 -16.70
CA ALA A 206 -22.27 -19.52 -17.15
C ALA A 206 -22.42 -19.61 -18.67
N ALA A 207 -21.41 -19.23 -19.44
CA ALA A 207 -21.36 -19.34 -20.89
C ALA A 207 -20.87 -20.71 -21.39
N GLY A 208 -20.51 -21.64 -20.52
CA GLY A 208 -19.96 -22.96 -20.87
C GLY A 208 -18.56 -22.89 -21.51
N LEU A 209 -17.81 -21.82 -21.27
CA LEU A 209 -16.48 -21.62 -21.84
C LEU A 209 -15.40 -22.18 -20.90
N SER A 210 -14.24 -22.55 -21.48
CA SER A 210 -13.09 -22.96 -20.70
C SER A 210 -12.64 -21.84 -19.76
N LEU A 211 -12.32 -22.16 -18.50
CA LEU A 211 -11.93 -21.17 -17.48
C LEU A 211 -10.48 -20.69 -17.65
N GLY A 212 -9.59 -21.53 -18.21
CA GLY A 212 -8.17 -21.25 -18.39
C GLY A 212 -7.78 -20.55 -19.70
N SER A 213 -8.74 -20.22 -20.59
CA SER A 213 -8.42 -19.49 -21.82
C SER A 213 -8.59 -17.98 -21.61
N VAL A 214 -7.52 -17.23 -21.81
CA VAL A 214 -7.55 -15.77 -21.82
C VAL A 214 -8.43 -15.29 -22.97
N ASP A 215 -9.38 -14.41 -22.67
CA ASP A 215 -10.13 -13.70 -23.70
C ASP A 215 -9.18 -12.61 -24.25
N THR A 216 -8.51 -12.93 -25.36
CA THR A 216 -7.45 -12.11 -25.97
C THR A 216 -7.93 -10.74 -26.45
N MET A 217 -9.21 -10.41 -26.25
CA MET A 217 -9.80 -9.19 -26.83
C MET A 217 -9.92 -8.01 -25.87
N THR A 218 -9.69 -8.18 -24.54
CA THR A 218 -9.97 -7.08 -23.58
C THR A 218 -8.92 -6.84 -22.50
N GLU A 219 -7.97 -7.75 -22.25
CA GLU A 219 -6.90 -7.53 -21.26
C GLU A 219 -5.59 -8.14 -21.78
N ALA A 220 -4.49 -7.38 -21.73
CA ALA A 220 -3.17 -7.95 -21.94
C ALA A 220 -2.95 -9.04 -20.89
N SER A 221 -2.77 -10.30 -21.33
CA SER A 221 -2.48 -11.39 -20.40
C SER A 221 -1.17 -11.11 -19.67
N HIS A 222 -1.01 -11.62 -18.44
CA HIS A 222 0.26 -11.54 -17.70
C HIS A 222 1.44 -12.03 -18.57
N GLU A 223 1.20 -13.07 -19.37
CA GLU A 223 2.19 -13.55 -20.36
C GLU A 223 2.54 -12.49 -21.40
N ALA A 224 1.56 -11.77 -21.96
CA ALA A 224 1.80 -10.72 -22.94
C ALA A 224 2.59 -9.55 -22.33
N ILE A 225 2.27 -9.16 -21.10
CA ILE A 225 3.03 -8.13 -20.36
C ILE A 225 4.47 -8.60 -20.13
N TYR A 226 4.65 -9.83 -19.65
CA TYR A 226 5.97 -10.42 -19.46
C TYR A 226 6.78 -10.42 -20.76
N GLN A 227 6.19 -10.90 -21.86
CA GLN A 227 6.85 -10.94 -23.17
C GLN A 227 7.20 -9.55 -23.69
N SER A 228 6.37 -8.53 -23.44
CA SER A 228 6.69 -7.14 -23.82
C SER A 228 7.92 -6.60 -23.08
N ILE A 229 8.11 -6.99 -21.82
CA ILE A 229 9.28 -6.57 -21.02
C ILE A 229 10.54 -7.30 -21.44
N ILE A 230 10.44 -8.58 -21.84
CA ILE A 230 11.60 -9.40 -22.20
C ILE A 230 12.11 -9.05 -23.61
N ASN A 231 11.20 -8.76 -24.54
CA ASN A 231 11.54 -8.58 -25.96
C ASN A 231 11.77 -7.12 -26.37
N GLY A 232 11.46 -6.15 -25.50
CA GLY A 232 11.69 -4.72 -25.72
C GLY A 232 10.61 -4.08 -26.56
#